data_a9019d9b096cec63f8e086892c04af1f
#
_entry.id   a9019d9b096cec63f8e086892c04af1f
#
_cell.length_a   1.000
_cell.length_b   1.000
_cell.length_c   1.000
_cell.angle_alpha   90.00
_cell.angle_beta   90.00
_cell.angle_gamma   90.00
#
_symmetry.space_group_name_H-M   'P 1'
#
loop_
_entity.id
_entity.type
_entity.pdbx_description
1 polymer ?
#
loop_
_entity_poly.entity_id
_entity_poly.type
_entity_poly.pdbx_seq_one_letter_code
_entity_poly.pdbx_strand_id
1 'polypeptide(L)'
;MFMKPFLLFGISIMFFVISEAQSYKKIHAEAIVCDTHNDIISTCIEKGYTFDQDLTGKTNSDLNRMLKGGLDVQVFSIFCDGEQKNPYQFANREIDTLYAWVKRNPSKMMLVSSPAQLDEAVKEHKLAAMMGVEGGHMIEDDLSKLDSLYNRGVRYMTLTWNNNTSWATSAEYESGNQQKNGKTDTTSQKKGLNDFGIQVVKRMNKLGMMVDLSHVGDQTFWDAINISTKPILVSHSDCYALCPAFRNLKDDMIIAVGKNGGVIDLNFYPAFLDSTVDAKQKIYIKKHSDEKTALIASGKKDFEADDIIAGKYPKEIEDMQAPFHLLFDHLERIVQLAGIDHVGLGGDFDGIPFTPKVLTDVTKYPMITKELVRQGYSNEDIDKILEGNFIRVFKANQVN
;
A
#
# COMPACT_ATOMS: atom_id res chain seq x y z
N MET A 1 -37.42 6.40 -52.97
CA MET A 1 -36.05 6.87 -52.80
C MET A 1 -35.86 7.13 -51.32
N PHE A 2 -35.39 6.09 -50.58
CA PHE A 2 -35.29 6.14 -49.13
C PHE A 2 -33.82 6.36 -48.75
N MET A 3 -33.53 7.54 -48.19
CA MET A 3 -32.23 7.82 -47.57
C MET A 3 -32.17 7.19 -46.17
N LYS A 4 -31.12 6.44 -45.94
CA LYS A 4 -30.88 5.67 -44.71
C LYS A 4 -30.41 6.58 -43.55
N PRO A 5 -30.93 6.38 -42.33
CA PRO A 5 -30.45 7.12 -41.15
C PRO A 5 -29.28 6.38 -40.45
N PHE A 6 -28.17 6.20 -41.16
CA PHE A 6 -26.99 5.47 -40.57
C PHE A 6 -25.84 6.36 -40.14
N LEU A 7 -25.91 7.69 -40.40
CA LEU A 7 -24.78 8.60 -40.15
C LEU A 7 -24.83 9.31 -38.77
N LEU A 8 -26.01 9.35 -38.13
CA LEU A 8 -26.12 10.06 -36.82
C LEU A 8 -25.70 9.25 -35.60
N PHE A 9 -25.74 7.91 -35.69
CA PHE A 9 -25.37 7.07 -34.53
C PHE A 9 -23.87 6.99 -34.27
N GLY A 10 -23.04 7.03 -35.32
CA GLY A 10 -21.57 6.99 -35.18
C GLY A 10 -20.97 8.28 -34.60
N ILE A 11 -21.58 9.42 -34.89
CA ILE A 11 -21.12 10.74 -34.39
C ILE A 11 -21.46 10.88 -32.90
N SER A 12 -22.62 10.38 -32.45
CA SER A 12 -23.05 10.45 -31.04
C SER A 12 -22.14 9.60 -30.13
N ILE A 13 -21.74 8.39 -30.57
CA ILE A 13 -20.85 7.50 -29.83
C ILE A 13 -19.44 8.09 -29.75
N MET A 14 -18.95 8.71 -30.83
CA MET A 14 -17.62 9.32 -30.86
C MET A 14 -17.53 10.57 -29.98
N PHE A 15 -18.60 11.39 -29.92
CA PHE A 15 -18.67 12.53 -29.00
C PHE A 15 -18.77 12.10 -27.53
N PHE A 16 -19.46 11.02 -27.22
CA PHE A 16 -19.58 10.48 -25.86
C PHE A 16 -18.24 9.97 -25.36
N VAL A 17 -17.53 9.18 -26.18
CA VAL A 17 -16.21 8.64 -25.84
C VAL A 17 -15.14 9.76 -25.68
N ILE A 18 -15.20 10.82 -26.51
CA ILE A 18 -14.29 11.96 -26.38
C ILE A 18 -14.62 12.78 -25.12
N SER A 19 -15.91 12.94 -24.79
CA SER A 19 -16.35 13.63 -23.57
C SER A 19 -15.91 12.89 -22.31
N GLU A 20 -16.06 11.55 -22.27
CA GLU A 20 -15.63 10.72 -21.14
C GLU A 20 -14.11 10.72 -20.97
N ALA A 21 -13.35 10.60 -22.07
CA ALA A 21 -11.89 10.62 -22.04
C ALA A 21 -11.32 11.99 -21.61
N GLN A 22 -11.99 13.10 -21.89
CA GLN A 22 -11.61 14.40 -21.37
C GLN A 22 -12.03 14.60 -19.92
N SER A 23 -13.15 14.00 -19.50
CA SER A 23 -13.70 14.13 -18.15
C SER A 23 -12.75 13.52 -17.09
N TYR A 24 -12.37 12.25 -17.23
CA TYR A 24 -11.57 11.59 -16.18
C TYR A 24 -10.16 12.22 -16.01
N LYS A 25 -9.54 12.71 -17.10
CA LYS A 25 -8.24 13.39 -17.01
C LYS A 25 -8.33 14.71 -16.26
N LYS A 26 -9.42 15.44 -16.47
CA LYS A 26 -9.67 16.68 -15.75
C LYS A 26 -9.95 16.38 -14.27
N ILE A 27 -10.81 15.42 -13.98
CA ILE A 27 -11.12 15.01 -12.61
C ILE A 27 -9.83 14.59 -11.88
N HIS A 28 -9.01 13.73 -12.50
CA HIS A 28 -7.74 13.28 -11.93
C HIS A 28 -6.75 14.42 -11.68
N ALA A 29 -6.68 15.41 -12.58
CA ALA A 29 -5.79 16.56 -12.44
C ALA A 29 -6.27 17.61 -11.43
N GLU A 30 -7.55 17.62 -11.09
CA GLU A 30 -8.16 18.53 -10.11
C GLU A 30 -8.28 17.88 -8.72
N ALA A 31 -8.32 16.54 -8.65
CA ALA A 31 -8.29 15.77 -7.41
C ALA A 31 -6.88 15.78 -6.80
N ILE A 32 -6.80 15.60 -5.47
CA ILE A 32 -5.57 15.21 -4.82
C ILE A 32 -5.49 13.68 -4.90
N VAL A 33 -4.34 13.11 -5.24
CA VAL A 33 -4.15 11.66 -5.34
C VAL A 33 -3.18 11.22 -4.26
N CYS A 34 -3.64 10.33 -3.39
CA CYS A 34 -2.88 9.77 -2.29
C CYS A 34 -2.66 8.28 -2.48
N ASP A 35 -1.44 7.82 -2.18
CA ASP A 35 -1.09 6.42 -2.00
C ASP A 35 -0.47 6.24 -0.61
N THR A 36 -1.06 5.35 0.19
CA THR A 36 -0.70 5.18 1.59
C THR A 36 0.42 4.18 1.84
N HIS A 37 0.93 3.49 0.78
CA HIS A 37 2.00 2.50 0.96
C HIS A 37 2.86 2.30 -0.30
N ASN A 38 4.19 2.48 -0.15
CA ASN A 38 5.14 2.28 -1.23
C ASN A 38 6.56 2.01 -0.67
N ASP A 39 7.23 0.94 -1.14
CA ASP A 39 8.50 0.43 -0.61
C ASP A 39 9.73 0.88 -1.39
N ILE A 40 9.63 1.94 -2.16
CA ILE A 40 10.75 2.41 -2.99
C ILE A 40 12.01 2.76 -2.18
N ILE A 41 11.88 3.09 -0.87
CA ILE A 41 13.05 3.44 -0.04
C ILE A 41 13.90 2.20 0.19
N SER A 42 13.32 1.12 0.72
CA SER A 42 13.99 -0.16 0.98
C SER A 42 14.57 -0.73 -0.31
N THR A 43 13.78 -0.73 -1.41
CA THR A 43 14.21 -1.15 -2.75
C THR A 43 15.40 -0.34 -3.26
N CYS A 44 15.41 0.98 -3.11
CA CYS A 44 16.55 1.82 -3.50
C CYS A 44 17.81 1.53 -2.66
N ILE A 45 17.65 1.33 -1.35
CA ILE A 45 18.77 1.01 -0.46
C ILE A 45 19.38 -0.36 -0.82
N GLU A 46 18.53 -1.35 -1.06
CA GLU A 46 18.95 -2.72 -1.37
C GLU A 46 19.64 -2.81 -2.74
N LYS A 47 19.02 -2.19 -3.77
CA LYS A 47 19.51 -2.26 -5.15
C LYS A 47 20.53 -1.17 -5.49
N GLY A 48 20.80 -0.23 -4.58
CA GLY A 48 21.75 0.88 -4.78
C GLY A 48 21.24 1.92 -5.75
N TYR A 49 19.94 2.13 -5.82
CA TYR A 49 19.30 3.14 -6.66
C TYR A 49 19.06 4.45 -5.91
N THR A 50 18.69 5.48 -6.63
CA THR A 50 18.31 6.78 -6.08
C THR A 50 16.99 7.22 -6.70
N PHE A 51 16.01 7.50 -5.87
CA PHE A 51 14.61 7.78 -6.26
C PHE A 51 14.42 8.94 -7.25
N ASP A 52 15.31 9.93 -7.22
CA ASP A 52 15.30 11.10 -8.09
C ASP A 52 15.98 10.87 -9.47
N GLN A 53 16.38 9.63 -9.78
CA GLN A 53 16.83 9.20 -11.11
C GLN A 53 15.67 8.56 -11.88
N ASP A 54 15.86 8.40 -13.20
CA ASP A 54 14.96 7.59 -14.03
C ASP A 54 15.19 6.10 -13.72
N LEU A 55 14.20 5.48 -13.09
CA LEU A 55 14.22 4.07 -12.73
C LEU A 55 13.26 3.24 -13.60
N THR A 56 12.86 3.74 -14.75
CA THR A 56 12.01 3.00 -15.70
C THR A 56 12.58 1.62 -16.02
N GLY A 57 11.74 0.58 -15.86
CA GLY A 57 12.13 -0.82 -16.06
C GLY A 57 12.98 -1.44 -14.93
N LYS A 58 13.21 -0.72 -13.84
CA LYS A 58 13.95 -1.18 -12.66
C LYS A 58 13.10 -1.24 -11.40
N THR A 59 12.14 -0.32 -11.28
CA THR A 59 11.23 -0.15 -10.16
C THR A 59 9.85 0.22 -10.67
N ASN A 60 8.82 0.12 -9.83
CA ASN A 60 7.49 0.63 -10.17
C ASN A 60 7.39 2.15 -9.97
N SER A 61 8.28 2.74 -9.18
CA SER A 61 8.26 4.14 -8.78
C SER A 61 9.59 4.84 -9.04
N ASP A 62 9.52 6.12 -9.36
CA ASP A 62 10.55 7.14 -9.18
C ASP A 62 9.87 8.52 -9.08
N LEU A 63 10.59 9.53 -8.65
CA LEU A 63 10.04 10.86 -8.41
C LEU A 63 9.30 11.44 -9.64
N ASN A 64 9.90 11.33 -10.81
CA ASN A 64 9.30 11.92 -12.02
C ASN A 64 8.07 11.13 -12.49
N ARG A 65 8.09 9.80 -12.32
CA ARG A 65 6.93 8.95 -12.65
C ARG A 65 5.79 9.13 -11.66
N MET A 66 6.05 9.32 -10.34
CA MET A 66 5.01 9.68 -9.37
C MET A 66 4.32 10.98 -9.75
N LEU A 67 5.09 12.04 -10.01
CA LEU A 67 4.53 13.33 -10.47
C LEU A 67 3.77 13.20 -11.80
N LYS A 68 4.27 12.40 -12.74
CA LYS A 68 3.59 12.12 -14.02
C LYS A 68 2.29 11.35 -13.82
N GLY A 69 2.22 10.49 -12.83
CA GLY A 69 1.01 9.75 -12.43
C GLY A 69 -0.03 10.62 -11.72
N GLY A 70 0.31 11.87 -11.41
CA GLY A 70 -0.57 12.79 -10.68
C GLY A 70 -0.63 12.52 -9.19
N LEU A 71 0.37 11.82 -8.61
CA LEU A 71 0.44 11.65 -7.16
C LEU A 71 0.82 12.96 -6.47
N ASP A 72 -0.02 13.39 -5.55
CA ASP A 72 0.19 14.56 -4.68
C ASP A 72 0.70 14.14 -3.30
N VAL A 73 0.29 12.96 -2.82
CA VAL A 73 0.65 12.42 -1.49
C VAL A 73 1.14 11.00 -1.64
N GLN A 74 2.35 10.74 -1.18
CA GLN A 74 2.88 9.39 -1.00
C GLN A 74 3.26 9.17 0.45
N VAL A 75 2.71 8.14 1.07
CA VAL A 75 3.26 7.64 2.32
C VAL A 75 4.31 6.59 1.97
N PHE A 76 5.56 6.92 2.21
CA PHE A 76 6.69 6.04 2.01
C PHE A 76 6.79 5.05 3.17
N SER A 77 6.85 3.77 2.85
CA SER A 77 7.10 2.71 3.83
C SER A 77 8.53 2.81 4.35
N ILE A 78 8.66 2.76 5.65
CA ILE A 78 9.90 2.53 6.38
C ILE A 78 9.85 1.06 6.77
N PHE A 79 10.55 0.24 6.01
CA PHE A 79 10.41 -1.21 6.02
C PHE A 79 11.73 -1.96 6.12
N CYS A 80 11.75 -3.01 6.91
CA CYS A 80 12.69 -4.11 6.80
C CYS A 80 12.02 -5.44 7.16
N ASP A 81 12.58 -6.55 6.67
CA ASP A 81 12.09 -7.86 7.06
C ASP A 81 12.30 -8.17 8.55
N GLY A 82 11.57 -9.16 9.05
CA GLY A 82 11.59 -9.52 10.47
C GLY A 82 12.91 -10.14 10.99
N GLU A 83 13.84 -10.47 10.09
CA GLU A 83 15.16 -11.02 10.44
C GLU A 83 16.27 -9.93 10.40
N GLN A 84 15.92 -8.70 10.05
CA GLN A 84 16.85 -7.57 10.01
C GLN A 84 17.49 -7.35 11.38
N LYS A 85 18.82 -7.34 11.41
CA LYS A 85 19.58 -6.98 12.61
C LYS A 85 19.51 -5.48 12.84
N ASN A 86 19.21 -5.06 14.09
CA ASN A 86 19.07 -3.65 14.46
C ASN A 86 18.00 -2.92 13.61
N PRO A 87 16.72 -3.39 13.60
CA PRO A 87 15.68 -2.84 12.75
C PRO A 87 15.39 -1.36 13.03
N TYR A 88 15.53 -0.89 14.27
CA TYR A 88 15.41 0.53 14.59
C TYR A 88 16.49 1.38 13.91
N GLN A 89 17.72 0.90 13.86
CA GLN A 89 18.80 1.62 13.17
C GLN A 89 18.55 1.64 11.66
N PHE A 90 18.01 0.55 11.10
CA PHE A 90 17.66 0.47 9.69
C PHE A 90 16.54 1.46 9.37
N ALA A 91 15.47 1.52 10.16
CA ALA A 91 14.38 2.51 10.02
C ALA A 91 14.93 3.94 10.01
N ASN A 92 15.87 4.27 10.91
CA ASN A 92 16.50 5.58 10.92
C ASN A 92 17.29 5.89 9.65
N ARG A 93 17.96 4.88 9.06
CA ARG A 93 18.66 5.02 7.76
C ARG A 93 17.68 5.32 6.62
N GLU A 94 16.53 4.67 6.60
CA GLU A 94 15.50 4.92 5.59
C GLU A 94 14.93 6.33 5.69
N ILE A 95 14.62 6.78 6.92
CA ILE A 95 14.17 8.15 7.18
C ILE A 95 15.22 9.16 6.71
N ASP A 96 16.51 8.94 7.02
CA ASP A 96 17.60 9.81 6.56
C ASP A 96 17.72 9.83 5.03
N THR A 97 17.43 8.70 4.38
CA THR A 97 17.41 8.58 2.92
C THR A 97 16.31 9.43 2.32
N LEU A 98 15.08 9.34 2.85
CA LEU A 98 13.97 10.19 2.40
C LEU A 98 14.26 11.68 2.64
N TYR A 99 14.81 12.04 3.79
CA TYR A 99 15.22 13.42 4.08
C TYR A 99 16.23 13.94 3.06
N ALA A 100 17.21 13.10 2.69
CA ALA A 100 18.19 13.46 1.67
C ALA A 100 17.56 13.66 0.29
N TRP A 101 16.58 12.83 -0.09
CA TRP A 101 15.84 12.99 -1.36
C TRP A 101 15.05 14.29 -1.40
N VAL A 102 14.28 14.61 -0.35
CA VAL A 102 13.53 15.86 -0.26
C VAL A 102 14.46 17.06 -0.29
N LYS A 103 15.57 17.03 0.45
CA LYS A 103 16.58 18.09 0.47
C LYS A 103 17.19 18.36 -0.92
N ARG A 104 17.38 17.32 -1.73
CA ARG A 104 17.89 17.47 -3.12
C ARG A 104 16.84 17.95 -4.09
N ASN A 105 15.56 17.76 -3.80
CA ASN A 105 14.43 18.03 -4.71
C ASN A 105 13.39 19.00 -4.12
N PRO A 106 13.79 20.17 -3.54
CA PRO A 106 12.89 21.02 -2.77
C PRO A 106 11.78 21.69 -3.61
N SER A 107 11.95 21.71 -4.93
CA SER A 107 10.92 22.20 -5.87
C SER A 107 9.88 21.14 -6.26
N LYS A 108 10.12 19.87 -5.94
CA LYS A 108 9.27 18.72 -6.34
C LYS A 108 8.68 17.95 -5.17
N MET A 109 9.32 18.01 -4.01
CA MET A 109 8.94 17.24 -2.82
C MET A 109 8.94 18.10 -1.58
N MET A 110 8.09 17.74 -0.62
CA MET A 110 8.06 18.34 0.72
C MET A 110 7.79 17.26 1.76
N LEU A 111 8.57 17.25 2.85
CA LEU A 111 8.25 16.39 4.01
C LEU A 111 6.97 16.87 4.68
N VAL A 112 6.06 15.94 4.94
CA VAL A 112 4.76 16.22 5.54
C VAL A 112 4.55 15.33 6.76
N SER A 113 4.29 15.97 7.88
CA SER A 113 3.98 15.30 9.14
C SER A 113 2.83 15.98 9.90
N SER A 114 2.20 16.99 9.29
CA SER A 114 1.01 17.66 9.83
C SER A 114 0.05 18.06 8.72
N PRO A 115 -1.25 18.23 9.03
CA PRO A 115 -2.24 18.70 8.04
C PRO A 115 -1.86 20.03 7.38
N ALA A 116 -1.30 20.96 8.14
CA ALA A 116 -0.88 22.27 7.60
C ALA A 116 0.24 22.12 6.55
N GLN A 117 1.21 21.24 6.79
CA GLN A 117 2.26 20.92 5.81
C GLN A 117 1.70 20.20 4.58
N LEU A 118 0.68 19.35 4.76
CA LEU A 118 0.00 18.69 3.65
C LEU A 118 -0.69 19.74 2.74
N ASP A 119 -1.48 20.63 3.35
CA ASP A 119 -2.18 21.70 2.63
C ASP A 119 -1.18 22.62 1.90
N GLU A 120 0.01 22.88 2.49
CA GLU A 120 1.09 23.63 1.86
C GLU A 120 1.71 22.91 0.68
N ALA A 121 2.04 21.61 0.82
CA ALA A 121 2.64 20.81 -0.25
C ALA A 121 1.72 20.73 -1.48
N VAL A 122 0.41 20.46 -1.26
CA VAL A 122 -0.60 20.43 -2.33
C VAL A 122 -0.73 21.79 -3.02
N LYS A 123 -0.80 22.87 -2.24
CA LYS A 123 -0.87 24.25 -2.78
C LYS A 123 0.35 24.60 -3.63
N GLU A 124 1.52 24.09 -3.29
CA GLU A 124 2.77 24.31 -4.02
C GLU A 124 2.99 23.28 -5.15
N HIS A 125 2.04 22.38 -5.40
CA HIS A 125 2.12 21.29 -6.38
C HIS A 125 3.39 20.43 -6.21
N LYS A 126 3.74 20.13 -4.94
CA LYS A 126 4.85 19.25 -4.58
C LYS A 126 4.32 17.92 -4.10
N LEU A 127 5.04 16.85 -4.38
CA LEU A 127 4.77 15.54 -3.76
C LEU A 127 4.93 15.65 -2.24
N ALA A 128 3.84 15.53 -1.52
CA ALA A 128 3.82 15.44 -0.06
C ALA A 128 4.39 14.08 0.36
N ALA A 129 5.63 14.08 0.86
CA ALA A 129 6.31 12.88 1.32
C ALA A 129 5.99 12.64 2.80
N MET A 130 5.12 11.68 3.08
CA MET A 130 4.79 11.21 4.42
C MET A 130 5.54 9.90 4.72
N MET A 131 5.56 9.46 5.97
CA MET A 131 6.23 8.23 6.39
C MET A 131 5.32 7.38 7.26
N GLY A 132 5.27 6.07 6.94
CA GLY A 132 4.69 5.03 7.77
C GLY A 132 5.71 3.94 8.05
N VAL A 133 5.76 3.43 9.28
CA VAL A 133 6.60 2.29 9.64
C VAL A 133 5.82 1.00 9.41
N GLU A 134 6.38 0.09 8.65
CA GLU A 134 5.80 -1.23 8.41
C GLU A 134 6.46 -2.30 9.28
N GLY A 135 5.81 -2.56 10.40
CA GLY A 135 6.20 -3.58 11.35
C GLY A 135 6.72 -3.04 12.68
N GLY A 136 5.96 -3.35 13.74
CA GLY A 136 6.28 -2.93 15.10
C GLY A 136 7.59 -3.50 15.69
N HIS A 137 8.23 -4.48 15.00
CA HIS A 137 9.55 -4.96 15.38
C HIS A 137 10.62 -3.85 15.31
N MET A 138 10.37 -2.78 14.52
CA MET A 138 11.29 -1.65 14.40
C MET A 138 11.43 -0.80 15.67
N ILE A 139 10.50 -0.90 16.62
CA ILE A 139 10.66 -0.23 17.92
C ILE A 139 11.46 -1.07 18.93
N GLU A 140 11.84 -2.33 18.60
CA GLU A 140 12.64 -3.22 19.45
C GLU A 140 12.14 -3.25 20.92
N ASP A 141 10.82 -3.38 21.08
CA ASP A 141 10.10 -3.43 22.37
C ASP A 141 10.36 -2.22 23.30
N ASP A 142 10.62 -1.04 22.73
CA ASP A 142 10.92 0.19 23.46
C ASP A 142 10.03 1.36 22.99
N LEU A 143 9.13 1.83 23.88
CA LEU A 143 8.25 2.98 23.62
C LEU A 143 9.01 4.27 23.34
N SER A 144 10.23 4.44 23.85
CA SER A 144 11.05 5.63 23.55
C SER A 144 11.48 5.67 22.08
N LYS A 145 11.65 4.50 21.44
CA LYS A 145 11.92 4.39 20.00
C LYS A 145 10.69 4.73 19.17
N LEU A 146 9.48 4.34 19.62
CA LEU A 146 8.23 4.77 19.01
C LEU A 146 8.11 6.30 19.04
N ASP A 147 8.37 6.94 20.20
CA ASP A 147 8.38 8.39 20.34
C ASP A 147 9.40 9.05 19.41
N SER A 148 10.57 8.46 19.29
CA SER A 148 11.63 8.95 18.41
C SER A 148 11.23 8.89 16.93
N LEU A 149 10.63 7.79 16.48
CA LEU A 149 10.11 7.67 15.11
C LEU A 149 9.02 8.70 14.81
N TYR A 150 8.08 8.92 15.75
CA TYR A 150 7.08 9.97 15.63
C TYR A 150 7.71 11.37 15.51
N ASN A 151 8.68 11.68 16.36
CA ASN A 151 9.39 12.96 16.34
C ASN A 151 10.19 13.17 15.04
N ARG A 152 10.57 12.09 14.38
CA ARG A 152 11.18 12.08 13.04
C ARG A 152 10.16 12.15 11.89
N GLY A 153 8.87 12.34 12.18
CA GLY A 153 7.84 12.57 11.16
C GLY A 153 7.06 11.34 10.72
N VAL A 154 7.28 10.16 11.31
CA VAL A 154 6.44 8.98 11.07
C VAL A 154 5.01 9.25 11.55
N ARG A 155 3.99 8.89 10.75
CA ARG A 155 2.59 9.20 11.07
C ARG A 155 1.69 7.97 11.16
N TYR A 156 2.15 6.80 10.74
CA TYR A 156 1.54 5.53 11.14
C TYR A 156 2.60 4.49 11.50
N MET A 157 2.20 3.44 12.20
CA MET A 157 2.98 2.22 12.36
C MET A 157 2.06 1.02 12.27
N THR A 158 2.40 0.07 11.40
CA THR A 158 1.77 -1.26 11.34
C THR A 158 2.27 -2.08 12.52
N LEU A 159 1.36 -2.69 13.29
CA LEU A 159 1.73 -3.34 14.56
C LEU A 159 2.61 -4.58 14.36
N THR A 160 2.45 -5.27 13.23
CA THR A 160 3.32 -6.38 12.79
C THR A 160 3.58 -6.25 11.29
N TRP A 161 4.64 -6.86 10.79
CA TRP A 161 4.74 -7.30 9.41
C TRP A 161 4.29 -8.78 9.32
N ASN A 162 4.85 -9.60 8.42
CA ASN A 162 4.55 -11.03 8.37
C ASN A 162 5.10 -11.78 9.61
N ASN A 163 6.14 -11.25 10.25
CA ASN A 163 6.64 -11.75 11.52
C ASN A 163 5.81 -11.22 12.71
N ASN A 164 5.70 -12.04 13.76
CA ASN A 164 5.24 -11.56 15.05
C ASN A 164 6.23 -10.58 15.67
N THR A 165 5.71 -9.67 16.50
CA THR A 165 6.51 -9.04 17.55
C THR A 165 6.38 -9.84 18.84
N SER A 166 7.15 -9.50 19.88
CA SER A 166 6.99 -10.09 21.23
C SER A 166 5.61 -9.76 21.85
N TRP A 167 4.87 -8.81 21.29
CA TRP A 167 3.67 -8.20 21.87
C TRP A 167 2.44 -8.20 20.96
N ALA A 168 2.55 -8.59 19.69
CA ALA A 168 1.46 -8.69 18.72
C ALA A 168 1.68 -9.85 17.76
N THR A 169 0.60 -10.51 17.34
CA THR A 169 0.65 -11.62 16.37
C THR A 169 0.24 -11.17 14.98
N SER A 170 0.97 -11.66 13.96
CA SER A 170 0.75 -11.36 12.56
C SER A 170 -0.34 -12.24 11.93
N ALA A 171 -0.86 -11.82 10.77
CA ALA A 171 -1.80 -12.59 9.98
C ALA A 171 -1.19 -13.93 9.50
N GLU A 172 0.09 -13.94 9.13
CA GLU A 172 0.78 -15.16 8.74
C GLU A 172 0.83 -16.18 9.87
N TYR A 173 1.16 -15.74 11.09
CA TYR A 173 1.18 -16.61 12.27
C TYR A 173 -0.21 -17.13 12.62
N GLU A 174 -1.22 -16.25 12.68
CA GLU A 174 -2.57 -16.63 13.12
C GLU A 174 -3.28 -17.53 12.11
N SER A 175 -2.94 -17.44 10.81
CA SER A 175 -3.43 -18.32 9.75
C SER A 175 -2.81 -19.73 9.80
N GLY A 176 -1.74 -19.93 10.57
CA GLY A 176 -0.99 -21.19 10.61
C GLY A 176 -0.04 -21.38 9.43
N ASN A 177 0.21 -20.32 8.64
CA ASN A 177 1.09 -20.36 7.45
C ASN A 177 2.57 -20.16 7.80
N GLN A 178 2.91 -19.82 9.02
CA GLN A 178 4.30 -19.58 9.43
C GLN A 178 5.17 -20.82 9.26
N GLN A 179 6.10 -20.75 8.30
CA GLN A 179 7.13 -21.76 8.09
C GLN A 179 8.50 -21.18 8.41
N LYS A 180 9.08 -21.57 9.54
CA LYS A 180 10.47 -21.25 9.86
C LYS A 180 11.38 -22.39 9.36
N ASN A 181 12.18 -22.13 8.31
CA ASN A 181 13.11 -23.12 7.72
C ASN A 181 12.41 -24.45 7.34
N GLY A 182 11.22 -24.39 6.72
CA GLY A 182 10.44 -25.58 6.34
C GLY A 182 9.77 -26.31 7.47
N LYS A 183 9.75 -25.76 8.69
CA LYS A 183 8.99 -26.27 9.85
C LYS A 183 8.02 -25.22 10.32
N THR A 184 6.78 -25.63 10.58
CA THR A 184 5.79 -24.76 11.25
C THR A 184 6.36 -24.30 12.58
N ASP A 185 6.39 -22.99 12.84
CA ASP A 185 6.79 -22.48 14.16
C ASP A 185 5.73 -22.90 15.18
N THR A 186 6.10 -23.82 16.05
CA THR A 186 5.23 -24.36 17.11
C THR A 186 5.38 -23.60 18.43
N THR A 187 6.16 -22.49 18.46
CA THR A 187 6.22 -21.64 19.66
C THR A 187 4.86 -20.98 19.85
N SER A 188 4.11 -21.44 20.86
CA SER A 188 2.74 -20.98 21.11
C SER A 188 2.73 -19.60 21.76
N GLN A 189 2.89 -18.54 20.96
CA GLN A 189 2.55 -17.20 21.41
C GLN A 189 1.02 -17.08 21.50
N LYS A 190 0.51 -16.53 22.61
CA LYS A 190 -0.91 -16.19 22.71
C LYS A 190 -1.27 -15.20 21.60
N LYS A 191 -2.31 -15.53 20.82
CA LYS A 191 -2.78 -14.64 19.74
C LYS A 191 -3.27 -13.30 20.31
N GLY A 192 -3.05 -12.23 19.54
CA GLY A 192 -3.47 -10.88 19.87
C GLY A 192 -2.37 -10.04 20.52
N LEU A 193 -2.80 -8.94 21.17
CA LEU A 193 -1.91 -8.03 21.90
C LEU A 193 -1.67 -8.53 23.33
N ASN A 194 -0.43 -8.42 23.80
CA ASN A 194 -0.15 -8.51 25.25
C ASN A 194 -0.18 -7.11 25.90
N ASP A 195 0.16 -7.02 27.18
CA ASP A 195 0.14 -5.77 27.96
C ASP A 195 1.04 -4.68 27.35
N PHE A 196 2.19 -5.04 26.74
CA PHE A 196 3.04 -4.09 26.06
C PHE A 196 2.40 -3.61 24.74
N GLY A 197 1.81 -4.50 23.95
CA GLY A 197 1.07 -4.15 22.73
C GLY A 197 -0.08 -3.19 23.00
N ILE A 198 -0.81 -3.39 24.12
CA ILE A 198 -1.85 -2.45 24.60
C ILE A 198 -1.24 -1.07 24.88
N GLN A 199 -0.06 -1.01 25.50
CA GLN A 199 0.63 0.26 25.76
C GLN A 199 1.10 0.93 24.46
N VAL A 200 1.57 0.16 23.45
CA VAL A 200 1.94 0.67 22.14
C VAL A 200 0.75 1.38 21.48
N VAL A 201 -0.41 0.71 21.35
CA VAL A 201 -1.62 1.29 20.76
C VAL A 201 -2.04 2.58 21.49
N LYS A 202 -2.08 2.55 22.82
CA LYS A 202 -2.40 3.75 23.64
C LYS A 202 -1.38 4.87 23.45
N ARG A 203 -0.09 4.54 23.31
CA ARG A 203 0.96 5.53 23.07
C ARG A 203 0.82 6.16 21.69
N MET A 204 0.56 5.35 20.64
CA MET A 204 0.29 5.86 19.30
C MET A 204 -0.87 6.85 19.29
N ASN A 205 -2.01 6.50 19.90
CA ASN A 205 -3.14 7.43 20.03
C ASN A 205 -2.77 8.73 20.75
N LYS A 206 -1.97 8.66 21.82
CA LYS A 206 -1.51 9.83 22.57
C LYS A 206 -0.57 10.72 21.76
N LEU A 207 0.26 10.14 20.92
CA LEU A 207 1.18 10.87 20.02
C LEU A 207 0.43 11.51 18.85
N GLY A 208 -0.72 10.95 18.43
CA GLY A 208 -1.37 11.29 17.17
C GLY A 208 -0.80 10.50 15.98
N MET A 209 -0.20 9.34 16.24
CA MET A 209 0.23 8.37 15.25
C MET A 209 -0.92 7.43 14.95
N MET A 210 -1.28 7.26 13.66
CA MET A 210 -2.31 6.33 13.24
C MET A 210 -1.87 4.89 13.53
N VAL A 211 -2.78 4.09 14.12
CA VAL A 211 -2.59 2.66 14.30
C VAL A 211 -2.94 1.97 13.00
N ASP A 212 -1.96 1.35 12.35
CA ASP A 212 -2.17 0.62 11.11
C ASP A 212 -2.33 -0.88 11.41
N LEU A 213 -3.39 -1.46 10.84
CA LEU A 213 -3.79 -2.85 11.04
C LEU A 213 -3.59 -3.74 9.80
N SER A 214 -2.87 -3.28 8.79
CA SER A 214 -2.34 -4.17 7.76
C SER A 214 -1.41 -5.21 8.39
N HIS A 215 -1.29 -6.40 7.82
CA HIS A 215 -0.44 -7.51 8.31
C HIS A 215 -0.81 -8.15 9.66
N VAL A 216 -1.65 -7.52 10.47
CA VAL A 216 -1.97 -8.06 11.81
C VAL A 216 -2.87 -9.29 11.73
N GLY A 217 -2.72 -10.19 12.67
CA GLY A 217 -3.62 -11.34 12.82
C GLY A 217 -5.03 -10.93 13.29
N ASP A 218 -5.99 -11.82 13.08
CA ASP A 218 -7.39 -11.57 13.43
C ASP A 218 -7.56 -11.10 14.89
N GLN A 219 -6.90 -11.77 15.83
CA GLN A 219 -7.03 -11.41 17.23
C GLN A 219 -6.35 -10.09 17.55
N THR A 220 -5.18 -9.83 16.93
CA THR A 220 -4.50 -8.53 17.06
C THR A 220 -5.36 -7.39 16.50
N PHE A 221 -6.05 -7.61 15.37
CA PHE A 221 -6.99 -6.64 14.81
C PHE A 221 -8.09 -6.28 15.80
N TRP A 222 -8.77 -7.31 16.38
CA TRP A 222 -9.87 -7.07 17.31
C TRP A 222 -9.40 -6.44 18.62
N ASP A 223 -8.25 -6.83 19.13
CA ASP A 223 -7.68 -6.22 20.33
C ASP A 223 -7.35 -4.74 20.06
N ALA A 224 -6.68 -4.42 18.95
CA ALA A 224 -6.24 -3.07 18.63
C ALA A 224 -7.43 -2.13 18.35
N ILE A 225 -8.41 -2.54 17.55
CA ILE A 225 -9.56 -1.69 17.21
C ILE A 225 -10.44 -1.39 18.43
N ASN A 226 -10.55 -2.33 19.37
CA ASN A 226 -11.29 -2.14 20.62
C ASN A 226 -10.56 -1.23 21.63
N ILE A 227 -9.23 -1.12 21.52
CA ILE A 227 -8.40 -0.29 22.41
C ILE A 227 -8.20 1.11 21.83
N SER A 228 -8.14 1.23 20.51
CA SER A 228 -7.91 2.52 19.86
C SER A 228 -9.04 3.49 20.15
N THR A 229 -8.67 4.68 20.58
CA THR A 229 -9.59 5.82 20.80
C THR A 229 -9.63 6.77 19.61
N LYS A 230 -8.90 6.44 18.55
CA LYS A 230 -8.78 7.21 17.31
C LYS A 230 -9.15 6.32 16.11
N PRO A 231 -9.57 6.89 14.98
CA PRO A 231 -9.76 6.13 13.75
C PRO A 231 -8.48 5.38 13.37
N ILE A 232 -8.62 4.11 13.02
CA ILE A 232 -7.50 3.27 12.58
C ILE A 232 -7.26 3.40 11.07
N LEU A 233 -6.08 3.00 10.65
CA LEU A 233 -5.71 2.81 9.26
C LEU A 233 -5.60 1.32 8.95
N VAL A 234 -5.97 0.93 7.74
CA VAL A 234 -5.51 -0.30 7.10
C VAL A 234 -4.82 0.14 5.81
N SER A 235 -3.52 0.31 5.86
CA SER A 235 -2.75 1.03 4.83
C SER A 235 -2.68 0.31 3.48
N HIS A 236 -2.83 -1.03 3.45
CA HIS A 236 -2.78 -1.84 2.23
C HIS A 236 -3.35 -3.25 2.46
N SER A 237 -4.67 -3.44 2.29
CA SER A 237 -5.33 -4.74 2.42
C SER A 237 -6.62 -4.78 1.61
N ASP A 238 -7.08 -6.00 1.29
CA ASP A 238 -8.24 -6.26 0.44
C ASP A 238 -9.31 -7.08 1.16
N CYS A 239 -10.24 -7.69 0.42
CA CYS A 239 -11.40 -8.41 0.96
C CYS A 239 -11.19 -9.92 0.94
N TYR A 240 -11.20 -10.57 2.10
CA TYR A 240 -11.06 -12.03 2.24
C TYR A 240 -12.16 -12.81 1.51
N ALA A 241 -13.38 -12.29 1.50
CA ALA A 241 -14.52 -12.96 0.84
C ALA A 241 -14.36 -13.09 -0.67
N LEU A 242 -13.57 -12.22 -1.31
CA LEU A 242 -13.28 -12.25 -2.75
C LEU A 242 -12.00 -13.03 -3.04
N CYS A 243 -10.97 -12.83 -2.22
CA CYS A 243 -9.72 -13.56 -2.30
C CYS A 243 -9.29 -13.98 -0.88
N PRO A 244 -9.34 -15.29 -0.52
CA PRO A 244 -9.08 -15.77 0.83
C PRO A 244 -7.57 -15.82 1.18
N ALA A 245 -6.85 -14.74 0.87
CA ALA A 245 -5.50 -14.53 1.34
C ALA A 245 -5.51 -14.14 2.82
N PHE A 246 -4.56 -14.67 3.61
CA PHE A 246 -4.50 -14.38 5.05
C PHE A 246 -4.29 -12.90 5.38
N ARG A 247 -3.82 -12.10 4.40
CA ARG A 247 -3.61 -10.66 4.51
C ARG A 247 -4.88 -9.83 4.33
N ASN A 248 -5.95 -10.44 3.81
CA ASN A 248 -7.19 -9.75 3.47
C ASN A 248 -8.15 -9.70 4.67
N LEU A 249 -8.90 -8.61 4.77
CA LEU A 249 -9.87 -8.38 5.83
C LEU A 249 -11.14 -9.20 5.63
N LYS A 250 -11.65 -9.78 6.71
CA LYS A 250 -12.98 -10.40 6.76
C LYS A 250 -14.07 -9.33 6.77
N ASP A 251 -15.27 -9.69 6.36
CA ASP A 251 -16.40 -8.75 6.26
C ASP A 251 -16.72 -8.03 7.58
N ASP A 252 -16.66 -8.76 8.70
CA ASP A 252 -16.88 -8.20 10.04
C ASP A 252 -15.80 -7.20 10.45
N MET A 253 -14.54 -7.40 10.01
CA MET A 253 -13.45 -6.47 10.20
C MET A 253 -13.65 -5.20 9.36
N ILE A 254 -14.06 -5.33 8.09
CA ILE A 254 -14.39 -4.20 7.20
C ILE A 254 -15.48 -3.33 7.84
N ILE A 255 -16.56 -3.98 8.32
CA ILE A 255 -17.65 -3.29 9.03
C ILE A 255 -17.13 -2.60 10.31
N ALA A 256 -16.21 -3.23 11.04
CA ALA A 256 -15.65 -2.65 12.26
C ALA A 256 -14.78 -1.41 11.97
N VAL A 257 -14.00 -1.41 10.88
CA VAL A 257 -13.25 -0.23 10.44
C VAL A 257 -14.18 0.93 10.11
N GLY A 258 -15.28 0.68 9.38
CA GLY A 258 -16.30 1.69 9.10
C GLY A 258 -16.89 2.29 10.39
N LYS A 259 -17.26 1.44 11.36
CA LYS A 259 -17.80 1.88 12.66
C LYS A 259 -16.79 2.66 13.51
N ASN A 260 -15.51 2.35 13.40
CA ASN A 260 -14.43 3.05 14.07
C ASN A 260 -14.14 4.43 13.44
N GLY A 261 -14.62 4.69 12.22
CA GLY A 261 -14.31 5.89 11.43
C GLY A 261 -12.98 5.81 10.70
N GLY A 262 -12.39 4.62 10.60
CA GLY A 262 -11.12 4.36 9.92
C GLY A 262 -11.21 4.38 8.40
N VAL A 263 -10.14 3.93 7.73
CA VAL A 263 -10.04 3.77 6.29
C VAL A 263 -9.31 2.47 5.94
N ILE A 264 -9.71 1.84 4.84
CA ILE A 264 -9.08 0.66 4.26
C ILE A 264 -8.57 1.06 2.88
N ASP A 265 -7.25 1.03 2.71
CA ASP A 265 -6.61 1.38 1.46
C ASP A 265 -6.24 0.09 0.72
N LEU A 266 -6.69 0.00 -0.53
CA LEU A 266 -6.60 -1.20 -1.36
C LEU A 266 -5.16 -1.50 -1.74
N ASN A 267 -4.75 -2.75 -1.52
CA ASN A 267 -3.47 -3.28 -2.00
C ASN A 267 -3.56 -3.66 -3.49
N PHE A 268 -2.48 -3.47 -4.24
CA PHE A 268 -2.45 -3.84 -5.67
C PHE A 268 -1.78 -5.19 -5.93
N TYR A 269 -1.40 -5.92 -4.89
CA TYR A 269 -0.78 -7.24 -5.08
C TYR A 269 -1.76 -8.24 -5.70
N PRO A 270 -1.45 -8.80 -6.89
CA PRO A 270 -2.34 -9.73 -7.58
C PRO A 270 -2.80 -10.94 -6.75
N ALA A 271 -1.95 -11.46 -5.85
CA ALA A 271 -2.32 -12.59 -5.00
C ALA A 271 -3.32 -12.24 -3.89
N PHE A 272 -3.58 -10.94 -3.64
CA PHE A 272 -4.63 -10.49 -2.73
C PHE A 272 -5.92 -10.12 -3.46
N LEU A 273 -5.84 -9.92 -4.79
CA LEU A 273 -6.98 -9.60 -5.65
C LEU A 273 -7.60 -10.83 -6.32
N ASP A 274 -6.78 -11.81 -6.71
CA ASP A 274 -7.20 -13.00 -7.46
C ASP A 274 -6.72 -14.28 -6.77
N SER A 275 -7.67 -15.06 -6.25
CA SER A 275 -7.40 -16.32 -5.54
C SER A 275 -6.67 -17.38 -6.35
N THR A 276 -6.58 -17.22 -7.68
CA THR A 276 -5.83 -18.16 -8.56
C THR A 276 -4.33 -17.85 -8.61
N VAL A 277 -3.91 -16.65 -8.22
CA VAL A 277 -2.53 -16.18 -8.37
C VAL A 277 -1.56 -16.89 -7.43
N ASP A 278 -1.92 -17.11 -6.17
CA ASP A 278 -1.06 -17.79 -5.19
C ASP A 278 -0.63 -19.19 -5.67
N ALA A 279 -1.57 -19.96 -6.25
CA ALA A 279 -1.26 -21.26 -6.81
C ALA A 279 -0.32 -21.17 -8.02
N LYS A 280 -0.53 -20.20 -8.91
CA LYS A 280 0.33 -19.96 -10.09
C LYS A 280 1.73 -19.54 -9.64
N GLN A 281 1.82 -18.66 -8.64
CA GLN A 281 3.09 -18.20 -8.10
C GLN A 281 3.90 -19.33 -7.44
N LYS A 282 3.25 -20.21 -6.67
CA LYS A 282 3.90 -21.40 -6.09
C LYS A 282 4.44 -22.33 -7.17
N ILE A 283 3.69 -22.52 -8.26
CA ILE A 283 4.14 -23.32 -9.42
C ILE A 283 5.35 -22.65 -10.09
N TYR A 284 5.30 -21.33 -10.30
CA TYR A 284 6.39 -20.54 -10.89
C TYR A 284 7.68 -20.65 -10.06
N ILE A 285 7.60 -20.37 -8.75
CA ILE A 285 8.73 -20.45 -7.83
C ILE A 285 9.34 -21.85 -7.85
N LYS A 286 8.52 -22.90 -7.74
CA LYS A 286 8.98 -24.29 -7.79
C LYS A 286 9.66 -24.63 -9.11
N LYS A 287 9.09 -24.19 -10.23
CA LYS A 287 9.61 -24.45 -11.58
C LYS A 287 11.00 -23.85 -11.80
N HIS A 288 11.25 -22.68 -11.23
CA HIS A 288 12.48 -21.92 -11.45
C HIS A 288 13.46 -21.98 -10.26
N SER A 289 13.19 -22.79 -9.24
CA SER A 289 14.00 -22.91 -8.02
C SER A 289 15.46 -23.29 -8.27
N ASP A 290 15.69 -24.25 -9.19
CA ASP A 290 17.05 -24.72 -9.51
C ASP A 290 17.83 -23.64 -10.27
N GLU A 291 17.18 -22.90 -11.17
CA GLU A 291 17.77 -21.77 -11.89
C GLU A 291 18.13 -20.63 -10.94
N LYS A 292 17.23 -20.30 -10.01
CA LYS A 292 17.47 -19.31 -8.96
C LYS A 292 18.67 -19.69 -8.11
N THR A 293 18.72 -20.94 -7.65
CA THR A 293 19.84 -21.48 -6.87
C THR A 293 21.17 -21.37 -7.62
N ALA A 294 21.19 -21.68 -8.90
CA ALA A 294 22.39 -21.57 -9.74
C ALA A 294 22.85 -20.11 -9.91
N LEU A 295 21.92 -19.18 -10.08
CA LEU A 295 22.25 -17.75 -10.16
C LEU A 295 22.85 -17.23 -8.84
N ILE A 296 22.26 -17.59 -7.69
CA ILE A 296 22.79 -17.23 -6.37
C ILE A 296 24.18 -17.84 -6.16
N ALA A 297 24.39 -19.11 -6.52
CA ALA A 297 25.69 -19.77 -6.46
C ALA A 297 26.75 -19.12 -7.36
N SER A 298 26.32 -18.44 -8.46
CA SER A 298 27.20 -17.66 -9.33
C SER A 298 27.56 -16.25 -8.77
N GLY A 299 27.06 -15.90 -7.58
CA GLY A 299 27.33 -14.64 -6.91
C GLY A 299 26.26 -13.56 -7.11
N LYS A 300 25.10 -13.90 -7.69
CA LYS A 300 23.97 -13.00 -7.78
C LYS A 300 23.27 -12.89 -6.43
N LYS A 301 22.77 -11.69 -6.10
CA LYS A 301 21.87 -11.51 -4.96
C LYS A 301 20.52 -12.15 -5.25
N ASP A 302 19.73 -12.41 -4.22
CA ASP A 302 18.42 -13.05 -4.33
C ASP A 302 17.48 -12.30 -5.32
N PHE A 303 17.33 -11.00 -5.12
CA PHE A 303 16.52 -10.16 -6.00
C PHE A 303 17.05 -10.07 -7.44
N GLU A 304 18.41 -10.08 -7.63
CA GLU A 304 18.99 -10.09 -9.00
C GLU A 304 18.65 -11.40 -9.74
N ALA A 305 18.62 -12.50 -9.00
CA ALA A 305 18.21 -13.79 -9.57
C ALA A 305 16.73 -13.75 -9.96
N ASP A 306 15.85 -13.21 -9.11
CA ASP A 306 14.44 -13.06 -9.41
C ASP A 306 14.20 -12.13 -10.62
N ASP A 307 14.85 -10.98 -10.68
CA ASP A 307 14.76 -10.04 -11.81
C ASP A 307 15.21 -10.70 -13.14
N ILE A 308 16.29 -11.51 -13.10
CA ILE A 308 16.79 -12.24 -14.27
C ILE A 308 15.76 -13.29 -14.74
N ILE A 309 15.21 -14.06 -13.80
CA ILE A 309 14.22 -15.10 -14.11
C ILE A 309 12.92 -14.46 -14.65
N ALA A 310 12.43 -13.40 -14.00
CA ALA A 310 11.25 -12.68 -14.45
C ALA A 310 11.44 -12.11 -15.87
N GLY A 311 12.59 -11.53 -16.18
CA GLY A 311 12.93 -11.03 -17.51
C GLY A 311 13.04 -12.14 -18.58
N LYS A 312 13.43 -13.35 -18.18
CA LYS A 312 13.53 -14.51 -19.07
C LYS A 312 12.16 -15.14 -19.38
N TYR A 313 11.22 -15.08 -18.45
CA TYR A 313 9.89 -15.69 -18.55
C TYR A 313 8.73 -14.68 -18.43
N PRO A 314 8.70 -13.60 -19.25
CA PRO A 314 7.75 -12.50 -19.09
C PRO A 314 6.29 -12.93 -19.23
N LYS A 315 6.02 -13.96 -20.04
CA LYS A 315 4.66 -14.49 -20.21
C LYS A 315 4.14 -15.17 -18.94
N GLU A 316 5.00 -15.85 -18.19
CA GLU A 316 4.60 -16.48 -16.93
C GLU A 316 4.29 -15.42 -15.86
N ILE A 317 5.03 -14.31 -15.87
CA ILE A 317 4.72 -13.13 -15.03
C ILE A 317 3.37 -12.52 -15.45
N GLU A 318 3.13 -12.32 -16.76
CA GLU A 318 1.85 -11.81 -17.28
C GLU A 318 0.66 -12.70 -16.88
N ASP A 319 0.84 -14.03 -16.88
CA ASP A 319 -0.20 -15.00 -16.48
C ASP A 319 -0.55 -14.93 -14.97
N MET A 320 0.34 -14.36 -14.16
CA MET A 320 0.12 -14.12 -12.73
C MET A 320 -0.47 -12.74 -12.43
N GLN A 321 -0.53 -11.82 -13.39
CA GLN A 321 -1.15 -10.52 -13.20
C GLN A 321 -2.67 -10.65 -13.07
N ALA A 322 -3.22 -10.16 -11.98
CA ALA A 322 -4.67 -10.08 -11.79
C ALA A 322 -5.33 -9.14 -12.81
N PRO A 323 -6.52 -9.46 -13.31
CA PRO A 323 -7.32 -8.54 -14.11
C PRO A 323 -7.61 -7.24 -13.34
N PHE A 324 -7.47 -6.09 -14.02
CA PHE A 324 -7.62 -4.76 -13.40
C PHE A 324 -8.99 -4.54 -12.73
N HIS A 325 -10.06 -5.11 -13.27
CA HIS A 325 -11.40 -4.93 -12.70
C HIS A 325 -11.54 -5.53 -11.30
N LEU A 326 -10.76 -6.55 -10.93
CA LEU A 326 -10.83 -7.16 -9.61
C LEU A 326 -10.52 -6.17 -8.48
N LEU A 327 -9.63 -5.19 -8.72
CA LEU A 327 -9.39 -4.12 -7.75
C LEU A 327 -10.69 -3.39 -7.40
N PHE A 328 -11.56 -3.17 -8.39
CA PHE A 328 -12.83 -2.47 -8.17
C PHE A 328 -13.90 -3.38 -7.55
N ASP A 329 -13.82 -4.69 -7.77
CA ASP A 329 -14.69 -5.65 -7.06
C ASP A 329 -14.39 -5.59 -5.55
N HIS A 330 -13.11 -5.47 -5.16
CA HIS A 330 -12.70 -5.27 -3.76
C HIS A 330 -13.13 -3.90 -3.23
N LEU A 331 -12.95 -2.82 -4.01
CA LEU A 331 -13.42 -1.48 -3.68
C LEU A 331 -14.93 -1.47 -3.40
N GLU A 332 -15.72 -1.99 -4.32
CA GLU A 332 -17.17 -2.11 -4.19
C GLU A 332 -17.59 -2.88 -2.93
N ARG A 333 -16.88 -3.97 -2.61
CA ARG A 333 -17.15 -4.74 -1.39
C ARG A 333 -16.94 -3.90 -0.14
N ILE A 334 -15.84 -3.14 -0.07
CA ILE A 334 -15.57 -2.25 1.07
C ILE A 334 -16.66 -1.17 1.16
N VAL A 335 -17.02 -0.54 0.03
CA VAL A 335 -18.08 0.48 -0.02
C VAL A 335 -19.42 -0.09 0.45
N GLN A 336 -19.78 -1.32 0.04
CA GLN A 336 -21.02 -1.96 0.48
C GLN A 336 -21.06 -2.24 1.98
N LEU A 337 -19.93 -2.59 2.60
CA LEU A 337 -19.87 -3.01 3.99
C LEU A 337 -19.58 -1.86 4.97
N ALA A 338 -18.70 -0.96 4.60
CA ALA A 338 -18.22 0.14 5.45
C ALA A 338 -18.73 1.51 5.01
N GLY A 339 -19.07 1.69 3.73
CA GLY A 339 -19.46 2.96 3.13
C GLY A 339 -18.31 3.63 2.37
N ILE A 340 -18.69 4.58 1.49
CA ILE A 340 -17.76 5.29 0.60
C ILE A 340 -16.68 6.10 1.35
N ASP A 341 -16.96 6.48 2.59
CA ASP A 341 -16.05 7.28 3.42
C ASP A 341 -14.88 6.45 4.04
N HIS A 342 -14.78 5.14 3.71
CA HIS A 342 -13.88 4.21 4.38
C HIS A 342 -12.99 3.40 3.45
N VAL A 343 -12.80 3.82 2.20
CA VAL A 343 -11.95 3.16 1.21
C VAL A 343 -10.99 4.16 0.56
N GLY A 344 -9.75 3.71 0.27
CA GLY A 344 -8.71 4.49 -0.39
C GLY A 344 -7.74 3.60 -1.16
N LEU A 345 -6.51 4.10 -1.39
CA LEU A 345 -5.47 3.45 -2.20
C LEU A 345 -4.17 3.29 -1.40
N GLY A 346 -3.67 2.06 -1.34
CA GLY A 346 -2.38 1.71 -0.74
C GLY A 346 -1.66 0.70 -1.63
N GLY A 347 -1.05 1.21 -2.72
CA GLY A 347 -0.68 0.42 -3.89
C GLY A 347 0.37 -0.64 -3.68
N ASP A 348 1.17 -0.53 -2.62
CA ASP A 348 2.25 -1.46 -2.28
C ASP A 348 3.28 -1.63 -3.43
N PHE A 349 3.39 -0.60 -4.28
CA PHE A 349 4.38 -0.57 -5.34
C PHE A 349 5.80 -0.67 -4.75
N ASP A 350 6.66 -1.38 -5.45
CA ASP A 350 8.05 -1.69 -5.06
C ASP A 350 8.18 -2.64 -3.87
N GLY A 351 7.08 -3.02 -3.18
CA GLY A 351 6.99 -4.08 -2.18
C GLY A 351 6.40 -5.39 -2.73
N ILE A 352 5.77 -5.34 -3.91
CA ILE A 352 5.14 -6.49 -4.54
C ILE A 352 5.94 -6.99 -5.76
N PRO A 353 6.00 -8.31 -5.99
CA PRO A 353 6.84 -8.88 -7.05
C PRO A 353 6.31 -8.61 -8.47
N PHE A 354 5.02 -8.38 -8.63
CA PHE A 354 4.35 -8.02 -9.89
C PHE A 354 3.02 -7.34 -9.59
N THR A 355 2.55 -6.55 -10.57
CA THR A 355 1.40 -5.66 -10.44
C THR A 355 0.19 -6.20 -11.20
N PRO A 356 -1.05 -5.69 -10.94
CA PRO A 356 -2.21 -6.02 -11.75
C PRO A 356 -2.03 -5.52 -13.19
N LYS A 357 -2.77 -6.13 -14.11
CA LYS A 357 -2.85 -5.63 -15.49
C LYS A 357 -3.29 -4.16 -15.47
N VAL A 358 -2.73 -3.35 -16.35
CA VAL A 358 -2.95 -1.91 -16.46
C VAL A 358 -2.16 -1.08 -15.43
N LEU A 359 -2.12 -1.47 -14.15
CA LEU A 359 -1.40 -0.73 -13.09
C LEU A 359 0.07 -1.14 -13.03
N THR A 360 0.79 -1.02 -14.12
CA THR A 360 2.18 -1.51 -14.25
C THR A 360 3.21 -0.68 -13.50
N ASP A 361 2.90 0.55 -13.18
CA ASP A 361 3.72 1.48 -12.40
C ASP A 361 2.89 2.70 -11.93
N VAL A 362 3.48 3.56 -11.13
CA VAL A 362 2.83 4.75 -10.56
C VAL A 362 2.31 5.75 -11.60
N THR A 363 2.70 5.68 -12.87
CA THR A 363 2.14 6.54 -13.93
C THR A 363 0.71 6.18 -14.32
N LYS A 364 0.19 5.07 -13.77
CA LYS A 364 -1.11 4.50 -14.12
C LYS A 364 -2.26 4.88 -13.18
N TYR A 365 -2.02 5.65 -12.13
CA TYR A 365 -3.09 6.15 -11.25
C TYR A 365 -4.26 6.81 -11.99
N PRO A 366 -4.06 7.56 -13.11
CA PRO A 366 -5.18 8.09 -13.90
C PRO A 366 -6.14 7.02 -14.44
N MET A 367 -5.69 5.77 -14.53
CA MET A 367 -6.54 4.65 -14.97
C MET A 367 -7.54 4.23 -13.89
N ILE A 368 -7.20 4.41 -12.61
CA ILE A 368 -8.13 4.21 -11.48
C ILE A 368 -9.26 5.24 -11.59
N THR A 369 -8.92 6.52 -11.69
CA THR A 369 -9.93 7.58 -11.88
C THR A 369 -10.81 7.33 -13.09
N LYS A 370 -10.21 6.89 -14.22
CA LYS A 370 -10.98 6.55 -15.42
C LYS A 370 -12.01 5.45 -15.16
N GLU A 371 -11.62 4.43 -14.43
CA GLU A 371 -12.51 3.30 -14.13
C GLU A 371 -13.62 3.71 -13.15
N LEU A 372 -13.32 4.51 -12.12
CA LEU A 372 -14.33 5.06 -11.21
C LEU A 372 -15.36 5.91 -11.95
N VAL A 373 -14.92 6.78 -12.88
CA VAL A 373 -15.84 7.53 -13.77
C VAL A 373 -16.70 6.58 -14.61
N ARG A 374 -16.09 5.53 -15.19
CA ARG A 374 -16.82 4.52 -15.99
C ARG A 374 -17.88 3.78 -15.17
N GLN A 375 -17.61 3.52 -13.90
CA GLN A 375 -18.57 2.88 -12.99
C GLN A 375 -19.64 3.83 -12.46
N GLY A 376 -19.53 5.13 -12.74
CA GLY A 376 -20.55 6.13 -12.42
C GLY A 376 -20.43 6.76 -11.03
N TYR A 377 -19.24 6.65 -10.39
CA TYR A 377 -18.97 7.38 -9.16
C TYR A 377 -19.06 8.89 -9.39
N SER A 378 -19.63 9.61 -8.43
CA SER A 378 -19.64 11.08 -8.46
C SER A 378 -18.22 11.65 -8.27
N ASN A 379 -17.96 12.89 -8.68
CA ASN A 379 -16.69 13.53 -8.43
C ASN A 379 -16.35 13.57 -6.93
N GLU A 380 -17.36 13.82 -6.09
CA GLU A 380 -17.21 13.82 -4.63
C GLU A 380 -16.76 12.44 -4.10
N ASP A 381 -17.34 11.34 -4.61
CA ASP A 381 -16.95 9.99 -4.22
C ASP A 381 -15.55 9.65 -4.72
N ILE A 382 -15.20 10.09 -5.94
CA ILE A 382 -13.85 9.91 -6.51
C ILE A 382 -12.82 10.65 -5.65
N ASP A 383 -13.09 11.90 -5.26
CA ASP A 383 -12.20 12.67 -4.37
C ASP A 383 -12.03 11.98 -3.01
N LYS A 384 -13.11 11.41 -2.44
CA LYS A 384 -13.01 10.63 -1.20
C LYS A 384 -12.10 9.41 -1.33
N ILE A 385 -12.26 8.64 -2.41
CA ILE A 385 -11.46 7.42 -2.67
C ILE A 385 -10.00 7.77 -2.93
N LEU A 386 -9.74 8.82 -3.72
CA LEU A 386 -8.38 9.17 -4.10
C LEU A 386 -7.56 9.75 -2.94
N GLU A 387 -8.21 10.46 -1.99
CA GLU A 387 -7.47 11.06 -0.86
C GLU A 387 -8.30 11.38 0.39
N GLY A 388 -9.53 11.86 0.20
CA GLY A 388 -10.32 12.50 1.26
C GLY A 388 -10.47 11.61 2.49
N ASN A 389 -10.61 10.32 2.31
CA ASN A 389 -10.79 9.35 3.38
C ASN A 389 -9.53 9.17 4.22
N PHE A 390 -8.36 9.03 3.59
CA PHE A 390 -7.08 8.97 4.31
C PHE A 390 -6.80 10.28 5.03
N ILE A 391 -6.96 11.43 4.37
CA ILE A 391 -6.72 12.75 4.98
C ILE A 391 -7.64 13.00 6.18
N ARG A 392 -8.89 12.56 6.10
CA ARG A 392 -9.84 12.61 7.22
C ARG A 392 -9.30 11.84 8.42
N VAL A 393 -8.83 10.60 8.22
CA VAL A 393 -8.26 9.76 9.29
C VAL A 393 -6.97 10.39 9.83
N PHE A 394 -6.09 10.87 8.95
CA PHE A 394 -4.88 11.57 9.35
C PHE A 394 -5.18 12.80 10.23
N LYS A 395 -6.11 13.67 9.79
CA LYS A 395 -6.53 14.86 10.57
C LYS A 395 -7.16 14.49 11.92
N ALA A 396 -7.99 13.43 11.97
CA ALA A 396 -8.65 12.97 13.20
C ALA A 396 -7.67 12.39 14.25
N ASN A 397 -6.53 11.89 13.81
CA ASN A 397 -5.49 11.38 14.70
C ASN A 397 -4.64 12.48 15.31
N GLN A 398 -4.52 13.65 14.68
CA GLN A 398 -3.66 14.72 15.21
C GLN A 398 -4.04 15.12 16.64
N VAL A 399 -3.03 15.47 17.43
CA VAL A 399 -3.18 15.99 18.80
C VAL A 399 -3.01 17.51 18.72
N ASN A 400 -3.99 18.24 19.24
CA ASN A 400 -3.95 19.71 19.32
C ASN A 400 -2.91 20.18 20.33
#